data_25de497548def1c5e68e7c2c0c9dc27b
#
_entry.id   25de497548def1c5e68e7c2c0c9dc27b
#
_cell.length_a   1.000
_cell.length_b   1.000
_cell.length_c   1.000
_cell.angle_alpha   90.00
_cell.angle_beta   90.00
_cell.angle_gamma   90.00
#
_symmetry.space_group_name_H-M   'P 1'
#
loop_
_entity.id
_entity.type
_entity.pdbx_description
1 polymer ?
#
loop_
_entity_poly.entity_id
_entity_poly.type
_entity_poly.pdbx_seq_one_letter_code
_entity_poly.pdbx_strand_id
1 'polypeptide(L)'
;MAVLTDQQIADMVTTTLHKYGRGRWNQIAQELTEYYVMPRLLRTGNVRVISDGIGIKEHLMNKTGGESRWVGLKEEDVLNQVDVLDEITVLWCRLTDNMSWERRQLLENRGESRLNNVILPQRVAMMLRMATALEASFWGSPDPNDIKKPWGLKYWVVKNATQGFNGGIPSGFSNVGGVSLTDTPTFKNWTDTYVSITKAELIKKLRKAHRRTNRR
;
A
#
# COMPACT_ATOMS: atom_id res chain seq x y z
N MET A 1 7.72 17.66 -26.45
CA MET A 1 7.12 16.49 -27.12
C MET A 1 8.24 15.69 -27.74
N ALA A 2 8.41 14.45 -27.34
CA ALA A 2 9.35 13.57 -28.02
C ALA A 2 8.73 13.18 -29.36
N VAL A 3 9.33 13.66 -30.46
CA VAL A 3 8.97 13.23 -31.81
C VAL A 3 9.53 11.81 -31.97
N LEU A 4 8.69 10.86 -32.38
CA LEU A 4 9.13 9.51 -32.73
C LEU A 4 10.19 9.62 -33.82
N THR A 5 11.32 8.97 -33.64
CA THR A 5 12.36 8.91 -34.68
C THR A 5 11.89 8.02 -35.83
N ASP A 6 12.36 8.32 -37.02
CA ASP A 6 12.05 7.54 -38.26
C ASP A 6 12.31 6.03 -38.06
N GLN A 7 13.27 5.69 -37.21
CA GLN A 7 13.61 4.31 -36.86
C GLN A 7 12.52 3.64 -36.01
N GLN A 8 11.91 4.36 -35.07
CA GLN A 8 10.79 3.86 -34.29
C GLN A 8 9.53 3.66 -35.14
N ILE A 9 9.34 4.50 -36.16
CA ILE A 9 8.25 4.35 -37.13
C ILE A 9 8.53 3.12 -38.01
N ALA A 10 9.77 2.97 -38.49
CA ALA A 10 10.18 1.83 -39.29
C ALA A 10 10.05 0.50 -38.54
N ASP A 11 10.43 0.46 -37.25
CA ASP A 11 10.27 -0.70 -36.39
C ASP A 11 8.79 -1.04 -36.17
N MET A 12 7.96 -0.02 -36.01
CA MET A 12 6.51 -0.20 -35.87
C MET A 12 5.89 -0.75 -37.16
N VAL A 13 6.31 -0.28 -38.32
CA VAL A 13 5.88 -0.79 -39.64
C VAL A 13 6.39 -2.22 -39.86
N THR A 14 7.64 -2.51 -39.51
CA THR A 14 8.23 -3.85 -39.65
C THR A 14 7.51 -4.87 -38.76
N THR A 15 7.13 -4.47 -37.55
CA THR A 15 6.35 -5.32 -36.62
C THR A 15 4.94 -5.57 -37.15
N THR A 16 4.36 -4.65 -37.92
CA THR A 16 3.05 -4.81 -38.55
C THR A 16 3.07 -5.72 -39.79
N LEU A 17 4.21 -5.77 -40.48
CA LEU A 17 4.39 -6.60 -41.68
C LEU A 17 4.72 -8.07 -41.38
N HIS A 18 5.09 -8.40 -40.16
CA HIS A 18 5.38 -9.78 -39.79
C HIS A 18 4.12 -10.63 -39.73
N LYS A 19 4.22 -11.87 -40.21
CA LYS A 19 3.19 -12.92 -40.42
C LYS A 19 2.42 -13.40 -39.19
N TYR A 20 2.56 -12.77 -38.04
CA TYR A 20 1.81 -13.15 -36.83
C TYR A 20 0.42 -12.57 -36.89
N GLY A 21 -0.53 -13.43 -37.09
CA GLY A 21 -1.94 -13.20 -37.34
C GLY A 21 -2.55 -11.94 -36.74
N ARG A 22 -3.44 -11.35 -37.48
CA ARG A 22 -4.17 -10.13 -37.16
C ARG A 22 -4.61 -10.09 -35.68
N GLY A 23 -4.07 -9.14 -34.93
CA GLY A 23 -4.60 -8.79 -33.61
C GLY A 23 -3.99 -9.50 -32.40
N ARG A 24 -2.94 -10.32 -32.55
CA ARG A 24 -2.21 -10.87 -31.40
C ARG A 24 -0.82 -10.26 -31.30
N TRP A 25 -0.54 -9.67 -30.17
CA TRP A 25 0.77 -9.21 -29.75
C TRP A 25 1.18 -9.98 -28.49
N ASN A 26 2.45 -10.37 -28.43
CA ASN A 26 2.98 -11.09 -27.28
C ASN A 26 3.57 -10.07 -26.30
N GLN A 27 3.06 -10.08 -25.09
CA GLN A 27 3.60 -9.30 -24.00
C GLN A 27 4.74 -10.08 -23.38
N ILE A 28 5.99 -9.67 -23.66
CA ILE A 28 7.19 -10.33 -23.13
C ILE A 28 7.71 -9.60 -21.88
N ALA A 29 7.37 -8.31 -21.73
CA ALA A 29 8.05 -7.45 -20.79
C ALA A 29 7.70 -7.70 -19.32
N GLN A 30 6.47 -8.06 -19.01
CA GLN A 30 6.05 -8.29 -17.61
C GLN A 30 4.78 -9.12 -17.55
N GLU A 31 4.80 -10.18 -16.76
CA GLU A 31 3.58 -10.89 -16.39
C GLU A 31 2.94 -10.20 -15.19
N LEU A 32 1.64 -9.91 -15.26
CA LEU A 32 0.85 -9.38 -14.14
C LEU A 32 0.90 -10.27 -12.89
N THR A 33 1.35 -11.50 -13.05
CA THR A 33 1.55 -12.47 -11.97
C THR A 33 2.73 -12.14 -11.04
N GLU A 34 3.68 -11.31 -11.47
CA GLU A 34 4.77 -10.83 -10.60
C GLU A 34 4.26 -9.95 -9.47
N TYR A 35 3.16 -9.23 -9.69
CA TYR A 35 2.52 -8.38 -8.69
C TYR A 35 1.41 -9.14 -7.98
N TYR A 36 1.79 -9.94 -7.00
CA TYR A 36 0.86 -10.88 -6.37
C TYR A 36 -0.05 -10.23 -5.32
N VAL A 37 0.43 -9.22 -4.61
CA VAL A 37 -0.25 -8.67 -3.44
C VAL A 37 -1.35 -7.70 -3.82
N MET A 38 -1.04 -6.69 -4.62
CA MET A 38 -2.02 -5.66 -4.99
C MET A 38 -3.20 -6.19 -5.80
N PRO A 39 -3.02 -7.00 -6.87
CA PRO A 39 -4.14 -7.61 -7.57
C PRO A 39 -5.01 -8.50 -6.69
N ARG A 40 -4.40 -9.18 -5.73
CA ARG A 40 -5.15 -10.03 -4.78
C ARG A 40 -5.97 -9.21 -3.79
N LEU A 41 -5.42 -8.12 -3.25
CA LEU A 41 -6.15 -7.21 -2.37
C LEU A 41 -7.34 -6.58 -3.09
N LEU A 42 -7.15 -6.15 -4.33
CA LEU A 42 -8.22 -5.58 -5.15
C LEU A 42 -9.34 -6.58 -5.47
N ARG A 43 -8.99 -7.87 -5.65
CA ARG A 43 -9.97 -8.93 -5.94
C ARG A 43 -10.73 -9.41 -4.71
N THR A 44 -10.12 -9.40 -3.53
CA THR A 44 -10.72 -9.95 -2.30
C THR A 44 -11.75 -9.04 -1.65
N GLY A 45 -12.11 -7.92 -2.27
CA GLY A 45 -13.11 -6.99 -1.71
C GLY A 45 -12.66 -6.25 -0.44
N ASN A 46 -11.38 -6.37 -0.07
CA ASN A 46 -10.80 -5.62 1.04
C ASN A 46 -10.54 -4.15 0.70
N VAL A 47 -11.06 -3.70 -0.44
CA VAL A 47 -10.99 -2.32 -0.88
C VAL A 47 -12.30 -1.64 -0.57
N ARG A 48 -12.24 -0.62 0.28
CA ARG A 48 -13.38 0.23 0.57
C ARG A 48 -13.34 1.46 -0.32
N VAL A 49 -14.39 1.68 -1.08
CA VAL A 49 -14.55 2.89 -1.89
C VAL A 49 -15.19 3.96 -1.02
N ILE A 50 -14.52 5.10 -0.89
CA ILE A 50 -14.99 6.26 -0.14
C ILE A 50 -15.05 7.43 -1.13
N SER A 51 -16.17 8.13 -1.19
CA SER A 51 -16.44 9.14 -2.22
C SER A 51 -16.14 10.57 -1.77
N ASP A 52 -15.89 10.81 -0.48
CA ASP A 52 -15.75 12.13 0.08
C ASP A 52 -14.64 12.24 1.14
N GLY A 53 -14.32 13.46 1.53
CA GLY A 53 -13.33 13.77 2.56
C GLY A 53 -11.91 13.99 2.03
N ILE A 54 -11.06 14.52 2.89
CA ILE A 54 -9.63 14.81 2.61
C ILE A 54 -8.75 13.62 2.99
N GLY A 55 -9.26 12.72 3.81
CA GLY A 55 -8.56 11.55 4.33
C GLY A 55 -9.48 10.67 5.16
N ILE A 56 -8.94 9.60 5.67
CA ILE A 56 -9.65 8.69 6.57
C ILE A 56 -9.23 9.03 7.99
N LYS A 57 -10.21 9.20 8.87
CA LYS A 57 -10.01 9.34 10.30
C LYS A 57 -10.63 8.16 11.00
N GLU A 58 -9.87 7.55 11.89
CA GLU A 58 -10.33 6.42 12.69
C GLU A 58 -10.01 6.67 14.16
N HIS A 59 -11.02 6.56 15.01
CA HIS A 59 -10.85 6.73 16.45
C HIS A 59 -10.34 5.45 17.08
N LEU A 60 -9.30 5.58 17.87
CA LEU A 60 -8.68 4.46 18.58
C LEU A 60 -8.77 4.70 20.08
N MET A 61 -9.41 3.77 20.80
CA MET A 61 -9.35 3.74 22.25
C MET A 61 -8.06 3.06 22.67
N ASN A 62 -7.08 3.82 23.14
CA ASN A 62 -5.75 3.32 23.49
C ASN A 62 -5.36 3.52 24.94
N LYS A 63 -6.08 4.36 25.67
CA LYS A 63 -5.84 4.66 27.05
C LYS A 63 -7.01 4.17 27.89
N THR A 64 -6.71 3.46 28.95
CA THR A 64 -7.66 3.12 30.03
C THR A 64 -7.45 4.07 31.19
N GLY A 65 -7.41 5.38 30.87
CA GLY A 65 -7.16 6.39 31.86
C GLY A 65 -8.31 6.47 32.89
N GLY A 66 -7.97 6.86 34.07
CA GLY A 66 -8.85 6.96 35.23
C GLY A 66 -8.23 6.22 36.41
N GLU A 67 -8.37 6.76 37.58
CA GLU A 67 -7.90 6.10 38.80
C GLU A 67 -9.06 5.35 39.45
N SER A 68 -8.98 4.02 39.40
CA SER A 68 -9.87 3.19 40.22
C SER A 68 -9.22 3.02 41.59
N ARG A 69 -9.85 3.57 42.64
CA ARG A 69 -9.37 3.47 44.02
C ARG A 69 -10.45 2.93 44.93
N TRP A 70 -10.03 2.32 46.01
CA TRP A 70 -10.92 1.92 47.10
C TRP A 70 -11.10 3.11 48.03
N VAL A 71 -12.34 3.51 48.23
CA VAL A 71 -12.70 4.70 49.02
C VAL A 71 -13.27 4.28 50.37
N GLY A 72 -12.82 4.90 51.45
CA GLY A 72 -13.36 4.71 52.80
C GLY A 72 -14.69 5.41 53.01
N LEU A 73 -15.38 5.11 54.10
CA LEU A 73 -16.77 5.51 54.40
C LEU A 73 -16.98 7.05 54.50
N LYS A 74 -15.92 7.84 54.60
CA LYS A 74 -15.96 9.32 54.73
C LYS A 74 -14.91 10.01 53.84
N GLU A 75 -14.44 9.33 52.83
CA GLU A 75 -13.42 9.85 51.92
C GLU A 75 -14.09 10.47 50.68
N GLU A 76 -13.67 11.66 50.33
CA GLU A 76 -14.18 12.33 49.13
C GLU A 76 -13.64 11.67 47.86
N ASP A 77 -14.50 11.46 46.88
CA ASP A 77 -14.12 10.92 45.58
C ASP A 77 -13.56 12.05 44.67
N VAL A 78 -12.46 11.75 43.99
CA VAL A 78 -11.82 12.68 43.04
C VAL A 78 -12.26 12.33 41.63
N LEU A 79 -13.05 13.20 41.05
CA LEU A 79 -13.47 13.07 39.64
C LEU A 79 -12.32 13.51 38.73
N ASN A 80 -11.73 12.54 38.04
CA ASN A 80 -10.72 12.80 37.00
C ASN A 80 -11.24 12.33 35.66
N GLN A 81 -11.48 13.27 34.75
CA GLN A 81 -11.89 12.95 33.38
C GLN A 81 -10.64 12.88 32.51
N VAL A 82 -10.34 11.70 31.97
CA VAL A 82 -9.19 11.46 31.10
C VAL A 82 -9.67 11.27 29.67
N ASP A 83 -8.97 11.88 28.73
CA ASP A 83 -9.20 11.64 27.32
C ASP A 83 -8.68 10.23 26.94
N VAL A 84 -9.59 9.39 26.46
CA VAL A 84 -9.38 7.96 26.21
C VAL A 84 -9.20 7.68 24.72
N LEU A 85 -9.55 8.65 23.86
CA LEU A 85 -9.60 8.47 22.43
C LEU A 85 -8.41 9.15 21.75
N ASP A 86 -7.69 8.42 20.94
CA ASP A 86 -6.74 8.96 19.98
C ASP A 86 -7.30 8.83 18.54
N GLU A 87 -6.83 9.64 17.64
CA GLU A 87 -7.30 9.70 16.26
C GLU A 87 -6.16 9.33 15.30
N ILE A 88 -6.41 8.33 14.47
CA ILE A 88 -5.53 7.99 13.35
C ILE A 88 -6.02 8.75 12.12
N THR A 89 -5.13 9.52 11.49
CA THR A 89 -5.43 10.24 10.26
C THR A 89 -4.55 9.72 9.13
N VAL A 90 -5.20 9.30 8.04
CA VAL A 90 -4.54 8.89 6.80
C VAL A 90 -5.03 9.77 5.66
N LEU A 91 -4.13 10.54 5.06
CA LEU A 91 -4.45 11.43 3.96
C LEU A 91 -4.54 10.67 2.64
N TRP A 92 -5.37 11.19 1.71
CA TRP A 92 -5.48 10.64 0.37
C TRP A 92 -4.22 10.92 -0.45
N CYS A 93 -3.76 9.89 -1.14
CA CYS A 93 -2.72 10.01 -2.16
C CYS A 93 -3.35 9.79 -3.54
N ARG A 94 -2.87 10.52 -4.53
CA ARG A 94 -3.38 10.45 -5.90
C ARG A 94 -2.32 9.87 -6.83
N LEU A 95 -2.66 8.79 -7.47
CA LEU A 95 -1.85 8.21 -8.56
C LEU A 95 -2.49 8.59 -9.90
N THR A 96 -1.70 9.16 -10.80
CA THR A 96 -2.13 9.49 -12.17
C THR A 96 -1.12 8.94 -13.17
N ASP A 97 -1.61 8.45 -14.28
CA ASP A 97 -0.78 8.08 -15.44
C ASP A 97 -1.42 8.64 -16.71
N ASN A 98 -0.62 8.97 -17.69
CA ASN A 98 -1.04 9.59 -18.93
C ASN A 98 -0.70 8.71 -20.13
N MET A 99 -1.62 8.68 -21.07
CA MET A 99 -1.43 8.08 -22.38
C MET A 99 -1.75 9.12 -23.43
N SER A 100 -0.80 9.36 -24.33
CA SER A 100 -0.97 10.29 -25.45
C SER A 100 -0.76 9.57 -26.77
N TRP A 101 -1.53 9.96 -27.75
CA TRP A 101 -1.38 9.50 -29.14
C TRP A 101 -1.57 10.67 -30.08
N GLU A 102 -0.94 10.60 -31.24
CA GLU A 102 -1.06 11.59 -32.27
C GLU A 102 -2.25 11.24 -33.20
N ARG A 103 -3.04 12.24 -33.55
CA ARG A 103 -4.20 12.04 -34.43
C ARG A 103 -3.81 11.46 -35.80
N ARG A 104 -2.65 11.83 -36.30
CA ARG A 104 -2.10 11.33 -37.55
C ARG A 104 -1.88 9.82 -37.52
N GLN A 105 -1.32 9.29 -36.45
CA GLN A 105 -1.13 7.84 -36.24
C GLN A 105 -2.47 7.07 -36.26
N LEU A 106 -3.52 7.66 -35.70
CA LEU A 106 -4.86 7.07 -35.74
C LEU A 106 -5.45 7.07 -37.17
N LEU A 107 -5.20 8.11 -37.94
CA LEU A 107 -5.69 8.22 -39.32
C LEU A 107 -4.95 7.27 -40.24
N GLU A 108 -3.64 7.18 -40.13
CA GLU A 108 -2.77 6.30 -40.94
C GLU A 108 -3.07 4.81 -40.65
N ASN A 109 -3.46 4.47 -39.40
CA ASN A 109 -3.84 3.11 -39.00
C ASN A 109 -5.35 2.87 -39.07
N ARG A 110 -6.07 3.58 -39.96
CA ARG A 110 -7.52 3.48 -40.13
C ARG A 110 -7.84 2.76 -41.44
N GLY A 111 -8.71 1.75 -41.39
CA GLY A 111 -9.20 1.07 -42.57
C GLY A 111 -9.23 -0.45 -42.46
N GLU A 112 -9.63 -1.11 -43.56
CA GLU A 112 -9.71 -2.58 -43.63
C GLU A 112 -8.34 -3.27 -43.50
N SER A 113 -7.28 -2.60 -43.87
CA SER A 113 -5.89 -3.05 -43.76
C SER A 113 -5.25 -2.79 -42.37
N ARG A 114 -6.05 -2.42 -41.39
CA ARG A 114 -5.59 -2.20 -40.02
C ARG A 114 -4.96 -3.49 -39.46
N LEU A 115 -3.64 -3.50 -39.31
CA LEU A 115 -2.90 -4.66 -38.85
C LEU A 115 -2.78 -4.74 -37.33
N ASN A 116 -2.72 -3.58 -36.66
CA ASN A 116 -2.57 -3.50 -35.22
C ASN A 116 -3.46 -2.45 -34.57
N ASN A 117 -3.96 -2.76 -33.41
CA ASN A 117 -4.62 -1.78 -32.54
C ASN A 117 -3.57 -1.16 -31.61
N VAL A 118 -2.94 -0.08 -32.01
CA VAL A 118 -1.84 0.58 -31.25
C VAL A 118 -2.32 1.08 -29.86
N ILE A 119 -3.60 1.43 -29.72
CA ILE A 119 -4.16 1.94 -28.46
C ILE A 119 -4.22 0.87 -27.38
N LEU A 120 -4.54 -0.36 -27.76
CA LEU A 120 -4.75 -1.45 -26.79
C LEU A 120 -3.46 -1.84 -26.05
N PRO A 121 -2.30 -2.05 -26.71
CA PRO A 121 -1.02 -2.27 -26.03
C PRO A 121 -0.61 -1.11 -25.10
N GLN A 122 -0.80 0.14 -25.55
CA GLN A 122 -0.49 1.30 -24.74
C GLN A 122 -1.35 1.38 -23.47
N ARG A 123 -2.64 1.06 -23.59
CA ARG A 123 -3.54 1.00 -22.44
C ARG A 123 -3.11 -0.08 -21.44
N VAL A 124 -2.72 -1.25 -21.92
CA VAL A 124 -2.20 -2.32 -21.05
C VAL A 124 -0.90 -1.92 -20.39
N ALA A 125 0.02 -1.30 -21.13
CA ALA A 125 1.28 -0.78 -20.58
C ALA A 125 1.03 0.28 -19.49
N MET A 126 0.06 1.17 -19.68
CA MET A 126 -0.34 2.14 -18.66
C MET A 126 -0.85 1.44 -17.40
N MET A 127 -1.72 0.46 -17.52
CA MET A 127 -2.23 -0.31 -16.37
C MET A 127 -1.11 -1.04 -15.63
N LEU A 128 -0.14 -1.60 -16.36
CA LEU A 128 1.03 -2.24 -15.78
C LEU A 128 1.89 -1.25 -15.00
N ARG A 129 2.16 -0.06 -15.56
CA ARG A 129 2.90 1.00 -14.85
C ARG A 129 2.21 1.41 -13.56
N MET A 130 0.88 1.59 -13.60
CA MET A 130 0.11 1.91 -12.39
C MET A 130 0.20 0.79 -11.35
N ALA A 131 0.06 -0.47 -11.76
CA ALA A 131 0.19 -1.62 -10.86
C ALA A 131 1.60 -1.70 -10.25
N THR A 132 2.64 -1.48 -11.05
CA THR A 132 4.04 -1.41 -10.59
C THR A 132 4.25 -0.31 -9.57
N ALA A 133 3.71 0.89 -9.82
CA ALA A 133 3.83 2.03 -8.91
C ALA A 133 3.12 1.78 -7.57
N LEU A 134 1.95 1.16 -7.59
CA LEU A 134 1.22 0.77 -6.38
C LEU A 134 1.97 -0.29 -5.58
N GLU A 135 2.47 -1.33 -6.23
CA GLU A 135 3.24 -2.40 -5.57
C GLU A 135 4.54 -1.85 -4.98
N ALA A 136 5.25 -0.99 -5.73
CA ALA A 136 6.46 -0.34 -5.25
C ALA A 136 6.20 0.55 -4.03
N SER A 137 5.08 1.29 -3.99
CA SER A 137 4.71 2.09 -2.83
C SER A 137 4.29 1.22 -1.64
N PHE A 138 3.63 0.08 -1.88
CA PHE A 138 3.23 -0.83 -0.82
C PHE A 138 4.43 -1.45 -0.09
N TRP A 139 5.48 -1.81 -0.82
CA TRP A 139 6.72 -2.40 -0.26
C TRP A 139 7.81 -1.38 0.03
N GLY A 140 7.65 -0.15 -0.45
CA GLY A 140 8.61 0.93 -0.31
C GLY A 140 8.91 1.28 1.15
N SER A 141 10.06 1.84 1.39
CA SER A 141 10.37 2.46 2.69
C SER A 141 9.65 3.79 2.79
N PRO A 142 9.03 4.12 3.93
CA PRO A 142 8.38 5.40 4.12
C PRO A 142 9.40 6.53 4.13
N ASP A 143 9.05 7.65 3.49
CA ASP A 143 9.84 8.89 3.51
C ASP A 143 8.98 10.00 4.13
N PRO A 144 9.40 10.61 5.26
CA PRO A 144 8.64 11.67 5.90
C PRO A 144 8.52 12.94 5.05
N ASN A 145 9.44 13.14 4.09
CA ASN A 145 9.44 14.30 3.20
C ASN A 145 8.53 14.10 1.97
N ASP A 146 8.24 12.86 1.60
CA ASP A 146 7.37 12.55 0.45
C ASP A 146 5.95 12.18 0.89
N ILE A 147 5.15 13.20 1.19
CA ILE A 147 3.73 13.03 1.56
C ILE A 147 2.81 12.70 0.37
N LYS A 148 3.35 12.69 -0.88
CA LYS A 148 2.56 12.40 -2.07
C LYS A 148 2.35 10.91 -2.28
N LYS A 149 3.25 10.08 -1.75
CA LYS A 149 3.15 8.62 -1.81
C LYS A 149 2.42 8.06 -0.60
N PRO A 150 1.57 7.04 -0.78
CA PRO A 150 0.97 6.35 0.35
C PRO A 150 2.05 5.62 1.16
N TRP A 151 1.92 5.65 2.46
CA TRP A 151 2.80 4.90 3.33
C TRP A 151 2.42 3.41 3.28
N GLY A 152 3.38 2.61 2.84
CA GLY A 152 3.20 1.18 2.66
C GLY A 152 3.29 0.37 3.96
N LEU A 153 3.46 -0.94 3.79
CA LEU A 153 3.51 -1.90 4.90
C LEU A 153 4.62 -1.58 5.92
N LYS A 154 5.78 -1.10 5.46
CA LYS A 154 6.92 -0.78 6.34
C LYS A 154 6.69 0.42 7.25
N TYR A 155 5.72 1.25 6.97
CA TYR A 155 5.31 2.33 7.86
C TYR A 155 4.47 1.80 9.03
N TRP A 156 3.50 0.93 8.73
CA TRP A 156 2.58 0.39 9.73
C TRP A 156 3.17 -0.77 10.52
N VAL A 157 4.04 -1.57 9.90
CA VAL A 157 4.67 -2.74 10.51
C VAL A 157 6.17 -2.55 10.56
N VAL A 158 6.65 -1.97 11.64
CA VAL A 158 8.07 -1.73 11.86
C VAL A 158 8.74 -2.97 12.42
N LYS A 159 9.80 -3.42 11.77
CA LYS A 159 10.61 -4.55 12.24
C LYS A 159 11.52 -4.09 13.38
N ASN A 160 11.41 -4.75 14.53
CA ASN A 160 12.33 -4.57 15.63
C ASN A 160 12.91 -5.92 16.06
N ALA A 161 14.16 -5.94 16.47
CA ALA A 161 14.88 -7.17 16.88
C ALA A 161 14.49 -7.66 18.28
N THR A 162 13.88 -6.83 19.11
CA THR A 162 13.47 -7.17 20.47
C THR A 162 12.11 -7.89 20.49
N GLN A 163 11.79 -8.59 21.58
CA GLN A 163 10.55 -9.33 21.73
C GLN A 163 9.43 -8.47 22.32
N GLY A 164 8.20 -8.74 21.93
CA GLY A 164 6.99 -8.13 22.48
C GLY A 164 6.45 -6.97 21.64
N PHE A 165 5.74 -6.03 22.26
CA PHE A 165 5.19 -4.83 21.63
C PHE A 165 6.26 -3.74 21.52
N ASN A 166 7.18 -3.92 20.62
CA ASN A 166 8.35 -3.06 20.48
C ASN A 166 8.67 -2.63 19.03
N GLY A 167 7.83 -3.01 18.08
CA GLY A 167 7.86 -2.44 16.75
C GLY A 167 7.58 -0.94 16.85
N GLY A 168 8.65 -0.16 16.77
CA GLY A 168 8.63 1.26 17.09
C GLY A 168 8.16 2.16 15.96
N ILE A 169 8.56 3.43 16.04
CA ILE A 169 8.28 4.44 15.03
C ILE A 169 9.18 4.17 13.81
N PRO A 170 8.69 4.29 12.58
CA PRO A 170 9.53 4.20 11.39
C PRO A 170 10.55 5.33 11.37
N SER A 171 11.73 5.08 10.79
CA SER A 171 12.83 6.05 10.75
C SER A 171 12.39 7.37 10.12
N GLY A 172 12.70 8.49 10.79
CA GLY A 172 12.35 9.84 10.35
C GLY A 172 10.96 10.33 10.75
N PHE A 173 10.13 9.49 11.37
CA PHE A 173 8.81 9.88 11.86
C PHE A 173 8.82 10.05 13.38
N SER A 174 7.95 10.90 13.90
CA SER A 174 7.72 11.08 15.33
C SER A 174 6.53 10.26 15.85
N ASN A 175 5.55 10.02 14.98
CA ASN A 175 4.29 9.36 15.30
C ASN A 175 3.94 8.34 14.20
N VAL A 176 2.99 7.46 14.47
CA VAL A 176 2.40 6.57 13.47
C VAL A 176 0.93 6.91 13.30
N GLY A 177 0.56 7.43 12.14
CA GLY A 177 -0.82 7.87 11.86
C GLY A 177 -1.35 8.99 12.76
N GLY A 178 -0.47 9.77 13.40
CA GLY A 178 -0.85 10.80 14.38
C GLY A 178 -0.75 10.34 15.84
N VAL A 179 -0.63 9.04 16.10
CA VAL A 179 -0.59 8.47 17.45
C VAL A 179 0.85 8.40 17.97
N SER A 180 1.06 8.91 19.19
CA SER A 180 2.34 8.81 19.89
C SER A 180 2.53 7.41 20.45
N LEU A 181 3.56 6.70 19.97
CA LEU A 181 3.90 5.37 20.48
C LEU A 181 4.58 5.39 21.85
N THR A 182 4.99 6.55 22.33
CA THR A 182 5.54 6.73 23.68
C THR A 182 4.43 6.70 24.70
N ASP A 183 3.34 7.43 24.42
CA ASP A 183 2.18 7.50 25.31
C ASP A 183 1.30 6.23 25.22
N THR A 184 1.35 5.56 24.08
CA THR A 184 0.55 4.36 23.78
C THR A 184 1.42 3.18 23.37
N PRO A 185 2.14 2.54 24.29
CA PRO A 185 3.02 1.41 23.97
C PRO A 185 2.28 0.19 23.45
N THR A 186 0.97 0.07 23.69
CA THR A 186 0.11 -1.01 23.18
C THR A 186 -0.20 -0.91 21.69
N PHE A 187 0.00 0.27 21.10
CA PHE A 187 -0.18 0.50 19.65
C PHE A 187 1.03 0.02 18.82
N LYS A 188 2.15 -0.27 19.46
CA LYS A 188 3.32 -0.86 18.79
C LYS A 188 2.97 -2.23 18.22
N ASN A 189 3.54 -2.56 17.06
CA ASN A 189 3.36 -3.89 16.52
C ASN A 189 4.15 -4.95 17.31
N TRP A 190 3.64 -6.18 17.27
CA TRP A 190 4.31 -7.31 17.89
C TRP A 190 5.52 -7.75 17.07
N THR A 191 6.66 -7.90 17.74
CA THR A 191 7.86 -8.48 17.16
C THR A 191 8.39 -9.61 18.03
N ASP A 192 9.04 -10.58 17.42
CA ASP A 192 9.74 -11.66 18.12
C ASP A 192 10.98 -12.10 17.34
N THR A 193 11.95 -12.69 18.02
CA THR A 193 13.21 -13.15 17.45
C THR A 193 13.29 -14.68 17.47
N TYR A 194 14.04 -15.25 16.53
CA TYR A 194 14.35 -16.67 16.50
C TYR A 194 15.82 -16.89 16.87
N VAL A 195 16.07 -17.93 17.65
CA VAL A 195 17.41 -18.45 17.88
C VAL A 195 17.72 -19.53 16.86
N SER A 196 16.74 -20.41 16.61
CA SER A 196 16.82 -21.43 15.59
C SER A 196 15.45 -21.61 14.92
N ILE A 197 15.45 -21.89 13.61
CA ILE A 197 14.20 -22.10 12.85
C ILE A 197 13.81 -23.57 12.94
N THR A 198 13.19 -23.96 14.06
CA THR A 198 12.57 -25.28 14.20
C THR A 198 11.06 -25.17 14.06
N LYS A 199 10.43 -26.23 13.51
CA LYS A 199 8.97 -26.27 13.33
C LYS A 199 8.22 -26.02 14.66
N ALA A 200 8.69 -26.58 15.75
CA ALA A 200 8.06 -26.45 17.07
C ALA A 200 8.15 -25.00 17.58
N GLU A 201 9.31 -24.37 17.43
CA GLU A 201 9.51 -22.98 17.86
C GLU A 201 8.71 -22.00 17.01
N LEU A 202 8.67 -22.18 15.69
CA LEU A 202 7.88 -21.38 14.77
C LEU A 202 6.38 -21.44 15.16
N ILE A 203 5.83 -22.62 15.35
CA ILE A 203 4.43 -22.81 15.74
C ILE A 203 4.15 -22.14 17.10
N LYS A 204 5.05 -22.30 18.07
CA LYS A 204 4.90 -21.67 19.40
C LYS A 204 4.85 -20.16 19.31
N LYS A 205 5.73 -19.55 18.50
CA LYS A 205 5.79 -18.09 18.33
C LYS A 205 4.61 -17.55 17.54
N LEU A 206 4.19 -18.25 16.48
CA LEU A 206 2.96 -17.89 15.73
C LEU A 206 1.71 -17.94 16.62
N ARG A 207 1.57 -18.99 17.46
CA ARG A 207 0.46 -19.08 18.42
C ARG A 207 0.51 -17.97 19.47
N LYS A 208 1.70 -17.56 19.90
CA LYS A 208 1.87 -16.43 20.83
C LYS A 208 1.48 -15.10 20.16
N ALA A 209 1.94 -14.87 18.95
CA ALA A 209 1.57 -13.70 18.14
C ALA A 209 0.06 -13.64 17.94
N HIS A 210 -0.55 -14.74 17.49
CA HIS A 210 -2.00 -14.84 17.29
C HIS A 210 -2.81 -14.51 18.56
N ARG A 211 -2.41 -15.06 19.70
CA ARG A 211 -3.06 -14.74 20.99
C ARG A 211 -2.92 -13.27 21.39
N ARG A 212 -1.86 -12.59 20.98
CA ARG A 212 -1.63 -11.18 21.30
C ARG A 212 -2.34 -10.23 20.36
N THR A 213 -2.45 -10.59 19.08
CA THR A 213 -3.14 -9.79 18.07
C THR A 213 -4.65 -10.00 18.07
N ASN A 214 -5.13 -11.14 18.51
CA ASN A 214 -6.56 -11.52 18.48
C ASN A 214 -7.29 -11.22 19.81
N ARG A 215 -6.79 -10.31 20.60
CA ARG A 215 -7.43 -9.82 21.84
C ARG A 215 -8.45 -8.70 21.57
N ARG A 216 -9.15 -8.79 20.44
CA ARG A 216 -10.31 -7.93 20.15
C ARG A 216 -11.57 -8.76 20.11
#